data_1383b843b172f3a5c9298e6634963f71
#
_entry.id   1383b843b172f3a5c9298e6634963f71
#
_cell.length_a   1.000
_cell.length_b   1.000
_cell.length_c   1.000
_cell.angle_alpha   90.00
_cell.angle_beta   90.00
_cell.angle_gamma   90.00
#
_symmetry.space_group_name_H-M   'P 1'
#
loop_
_entity.id
_entity.type
_entity.pdbx_description
1 polymer ?
#
loop_
_entity_poly.entity_id
_entity_poly.type
_entity_poly.pdbx_seq_one_letter_code
_entity_poly.pdbx_strand_id
1 'polypeptide(L)'
;MRRNEPVTGHEREYPAHYHLITTTDLKGKITAANEEFAEVAGYSIDELVGQPHNLIRHPDMPPEAFANLWETIRKGDSWRGMVKNRCKNGDHYWVDAYVTPIMKNGELVEFQSVRCQPRRSQVRRAEKAYAAWNRGSLPRRFLAVAP
;
A
#
# COMPACT_ATOMS: atom_id res chain seq x y z
N MET A 1 -2.51 7.98 -14.59
CA MET A 1 -2.28 6.94 -13.55
C MET A 1 -1.17 6.01 -13.98
N ARG A 2 -0.25 5.74 -13.07
CA ARG A 2 0.84 4.82 -13.36
C ARG A 2 0.33 3.38 -13.42
N ARG A 3 0.65 2.67 -14.48
CA ARG A 3 0.41 1.24 -14.58
C ARG A 3 1.74 0.52 -14.44
N ASN A 4 1.84 -0.32 -13.42
CA ASN A 4 3.04 -1.08 -13.15
C ASN A 4 2.89 -2.47 -13.79
N GLU A 5 3.60 -2.69 -14.88
CA GLU A 5 3.57 -3.94 -15.64
C GLU A 5 4.99 -4.27 -16.06
N PRO A 6 5.30 -5.56 -16.31
CA PRO A 6 4.39 -6.70 -16.27
C PRO A 6 4.10 -7.17 -14.83
N VAL A 7 3.08 -8.02 -14.69
CA VAL A 7 2.79 -8.75 -13.47
C VAL A 7 2.93 -10.25 -13.75
N THR A 8 3.39 -11.01 -12.74
CA THR A 8 3.68 -12.44 -12.92
C THR A 8 2.53 -13.35 -12.48
N GLY A 9 1.61 -12.83 -11.66
CA GLY A 9 0.60 -13.67 -11.02
C GLY A 9 1.13 -14.49 -9.85
N HIS A 10 2.42 -14.39 -9.54
CA HIS A 10 3.06 -15.13 -8.47
C HIS A 10 3.09 -14.30 -7.19
N GLU A 11 2.65 -14.90 -6.08
CA GLU A 11 2.64 -14.23 -4.78
C GLU A 11 3.98 -14.42 -4.08
N ARG A 12 4.59 -13.31 -3.65
CA ARG A 12 5.79 -13.34 -2.83
C ARG A 12 5.40 -13.46 -1.37
N GLU A 13 5.85 -14.51 -0.72
CA GLU A 13 5.68 -14.69 0.71
C GLU A 13 6.82 -14.04 1.47
N TYR A 14 6.58 -13.67 2.72
CA TYR A 14 7.57 -13.08 3.60
C TYR A 14 7.26 -13.48 5.05
N PRO A 15 8.26 -13.41 5.94
CA PRO A 15 8.05 -13.82 7.33
C PRO A 15 6.97 -13.01 8.04
N ALA A 16 6.16 -13.68 8.84
CA ALA A 16 5.04 -13.04 9.54
C ALA A 16 5.48 -11.98 10.55
N HIS A 17 6.73 -12.03 11.02
CA HIS A 17 7.24 -11.05 11.98
C HIS A 17 7.76 -9.77 11.32
N TYR A 18 7.82 -9.71 9.99
CA TYR A 18 8.27 -8.50 9.29
C TYR A 18 7.29 -7.36 9.48
N HIS A 19 7.86 -6.18 9.69
CA HIS A 19 7.12 -4.91 9.63
C HIS A 19 7.70 -4.11 8.46
N LEU A 20 6.88 -3.86 7.46
CA LEU A 20 7.29 -3.16 6.24
C LEU A 20 6.98 -1.68 6.41
N ILE A 21 8.01 -0.88 6.64
CA ILE A 21 7.84 0.52 7.06
C ILE A 21 8.38 1.47 6.01
N THR A 22 7.57 2.46 5.63
CA THR A 22 8.00 3.57 4.79
C THR A 22 7.49 4.88 5.36
N THR A 23 8.20 5.97 5.06
CA THR A 23 7.68 7.32 5.23
C THR A 23 7.68 8.01 3.87
N THR A 24 6.74 8.94 3.70
CA THR A 24 6.66 9.76 2.49
C THR A 24 6.53 11.22 2.87
N ASP A 25 6.89 12.10 1.93
CA ASP A 25 6.54 13.51 2.05
C ASP A 25 5.05 13.72 1.77
N LEU A 26 4.60 14.96 1.79
CA LEU A 26 3.18 15.28 1.60
C LEU A 26 2.69 15.03 0.16
N LYS A 27 3.62 14.87 -0.78
CA LYS A 27 3.31 14.59 -2.18
C LYS A 27 3.34 13.09 -2.49
N GLY A 28 3.71 12.27 -1.51
CA GLY A 28 3.76 10.82 -1.68
C GLY A 28 5.10 10.28 -2.17
N LYS A 29 6.16 11.09 -2.15
CA LYS A 29 7.50 10.60 -2.45
C LYS A 29 8.09 9.90 -1.23
N ILE A 30 8.70 8.74 -1.43
CA ILE A 30 9.31 7.97 -0.35
C ILE A 30 10.52 8.72 0.18
N THR A 31 10.53 8.98 1.50
CA THR A 31 11.64 9.64 2.18
C THR A 31 12.50 8.65 2.95
N ALA A 32 11.91 7.52 3.37
CA ALA A 32 12.65 6.47 4.06
C ALA A 32 11.91 5.14 3.91
N ALA A 33 12.66 4.05 3.96
CA ALA A 33 12.13 2.69 3.92
C ALA A 33 13.04 1.81 4.76
N ASN A 34 12.46 0.83 5.47
CA ASN A 34 13.30 -0.11 6.22
C ASN A 34 13.76 -1.26 5.32
N GLU A 35 14.73 -2.02 5.79
CA GLU A 35 15.32 -3.11 5.00
C GLU A 35 14.33 -4.22 4.70
N GLU A 36 13.44 -4.52 5.63
CA GLU A 36 12.40 -5.54 5.42
C GLU A 36 11.49 -5.17 4.26
N PHE A 37 11.08 -3.90 4.17
CA PHE A 37 10.28 -3.44 3.05
C PHE A 37 11.03 -3.56 1.72
N ALA A 38 12.30 -3.11 1.69
CA ALA A 38 13.12 -3.18 0.49
C ALA A 38 13.29 -4.63 0.02
N GLU A 39 13.56 -5.54 0.96
CA GLU A 39 13.71 -6.97 0.65
C GLU A 39 12.44 -7.53 0.00
N VAL A 40 11.28 -7.31 0.59
CA VAL A 40 10.02 -7.86 0.07
C VAL A 40 9.66 -7.23 -1.27
N ALA A 41 9.81 -5.92 -1.40
CA ALA A 41 9.51 -5.21 -2.64
C ALA A 41 10.51 -5.52 -3.76
N GLY A 42 11.71 -5.99 -3.42
CA GLY A 42 12.72 -6.34 -4.41
C GLY A 42 13.50 -5.16 -4.93
N TYR A 43 13.47 -4.02 -4.23
CA TYR A 43 14.25 -2.83 -4.56
C TYR A 43 15.31 -2.61 -3.49
N SER A 44 16.37 -1.91 -3.84
CA SER A 44 17.26 -1.37 -2.82
C SER A 44 16.63 -0.13 -2.19
N ILE A 45 17.08 0.25 -1.00
CA ILE A 45 16.60 1.49 -0.35
C ILE A 45 16.92 2.69 -1.24
N ASP A 46 18.10 2.72 -1.87
CA ASP A 46 18.48 3.81 -2.76
C ASP A 46 17.56 3.92 -3.99
N GLU A 47 17.04 2.79 -4.48
CA GLU A 47 16.09 2.81 -5.58
C GLU A 47 14.72 3.34 -5.14
N LEU A 48 14.37 3.20 -3.87
CA LEU A 48 13.07 3.58 -3.34
C LEU A 48 12.99 5.05 -2.95
N VAL A 49 14.00 5.56 -2.27
CA VAL A 49 13.99 6.92 -1.75
C VAL A 49 13.96 7.94 -2.89
N GLY A 50 13.02 8.87 -2.80
CA GLY A 50 12.78 9.88 -3.83
C GLY A 50 11.79 9.47 -4.89
N GLN A 51 11.37 8.21 -4.93
CA GLN A 51 10.38 7.73 -5.89
C GLN A 51 8.97 7.92 -5.35
N PRO A 52 7.98 8.15 -6.21
CA PRO A 52 6.59 8.17 -5.77
C PRO A 52 6.20 6.79 -5.24
N HIS A 53 5.44 6.77 -4.16
CA HIS A 53 5.05 5.52 -3.50
C HIS A 53 4.22 4.61 -4.43
N ASN A 54 3.57 5.17 -5.45
CA ASN A 54 2.81 4.37 -6.42
C ASN A 54 3.69 3.44 -7.27
N LEU A 55 5.02 3.53 -7.12
CA LEU A 55 5.96 2.57 -7.73
C LEU A 55 5.60 1.13 -7.38
N ILE A 56 5.10 0.89 -6.16
CA ILE A 56 4.74 -0.45 -5.68
C ILE A 56 3.26 -0.77 -5.83
N ARG A 57 2.49 0.10 -6.47
CA ARG A 57 1.06 -0.14 -6.66
C ARG A 57 0.84 -1.29 -7.64
N HIS A 58 0.03 -2.28 -7.24
CA HIS A 58 -0.38 -3.35 -8.13
C HIS A 58 -1.59 -2.91 -8.97
N PRO A 59 -1.63 -3.23 -10.27
CA PRO A 59 -2.75 -2.80 -11.12
C PRO A 59 -4.11 -3.38 -10.74
N ASP A 60 -4.17 -4.47 -9.97
CA ASP A 60 -5.44 -5.03 -9.49
C ASP A 60 -6.09 -4.20 -8.38
N MET A 61 -5.34 -3.25 -7.77
CA MET A 61 -5.94 -2.38 -6.76
C MET A 61 -6.85 -1.36 -7.41
N PRO A 62 -8.10 -1.22 -6.92
CA PRO A 62 -8.99 -0.20 -7.45
C PRO A 62 -8.44 1.20 -7.13
N PRO A 63 -8.47 2.13 -8.10
CA PRO A 63 -8.01 3.51 -7.85
C PRO A 63 -8.69 4.17 -6.66
N GLU A 64 -9.95 3.82 -6.41
CA GLU A 64 -10.75 4.35 -5.31
C GLU A 64 -10.15 4.03 -3.94
N ALA A 65 -9.40 2.93 -3.82
CA ALA A 65 -8.72 2.58 -2.58
C ALA A 65 -7.69 3.64 -2.21
N PHE A 66 -6.92 4.08 -3.18
CA PHE A 66 -5.89 5.11 -2.95
C PHE A 66 -6.51 6.50 -2.77
N ALA A 67 -7.59 6.79 -3.50
CA ALA A 67 -8.33 8.03 -3.30
C ALA A 67 -8.86 8.12 -1.87
N ASN A 68 -9.42 7.03 -1.36
CA ASN A 68 -9.91 6.94 0.02
C ASN A 68 -8.78 7.12 1.04
N LEU A 69 -7.64 6.48 0.79
CA LEU A 69 -6.46 6.59 1.64
C LEU A 69 -6.00 8.06 1.73
N TRP A 70 -5.78 8.70 0.57
CA TRP A 70 -5.29 10.08 0.53
C TRP A 70 -6.26 11.06 1.17
N GLU A 71 -7.55 10.92 0.90
CA GLU A 71 -8.56 11.75 1.51
C GLU A 71 -8.50 11.66 3.04
N THR A 72 -8.36 10.44 3.57
CA THR A 72 -8.33 10.18 5.00
C THR A 72 -7.11 10.80 5.67
N ILE A 73 -5.92 10.53 5.14
CA ILE A 73 -4.68 10.96 5.81
C ILE A 73 -4.42 12.45 5.65
N ARG A 74 -4.89 13.07 4.57
CA ARG A 74 -4.78 14.53 4.39
C ARG A 74 -5.62 15.31 5.37
N LYS A 75 -6.69 14.71 5.89
CA LYS A 75 -7.50 15.30 6.95
C LYS A 75 -6.84 15.20 8.32
N GLY A 76 -5.75 14.45 8.44
CA GLY A 76 -5.10 14.20 9.71
C GLY A 76 -5.55 12.91 10.39
N ASP A 77 -6.32 12.08 9.71
CA ASP A 77 -6.80 10.80 10.24
C ASP A 77 -5.89 9.65 9.80
N SER A 78 -5.91 8.57 10.57
CA SER A 78 -5.20 7.34 10.19
C SER A 78 -6.08 6.49 9.30
N TRP A 79 -5.44 5.76 8.38
CA TRP A 79 -6.13 4.85 7.46
C TRP A 79 -5.62 3.43 7.68
N ARG A 80 -6.53 2.46 7.62
CA ARG A 80 -6.16 1.05 7.68
C ARG A 80 -6.93 0.27 6.64
N GLY A 81 -6.23 -0.62 5.94
CA GLY A 81 -6.89 -1.44 4.93
C GLY A 81 -5.96 -2.46 4.32
N MET A 82 -6.55 -3.36 3.55
CA MET A 82 -5.82 -4.38 2.80
C MET A 82 -5.30 -3.80 1.50
N VAL A 83 -4.02 -4.03 1.20
CA VAL A 83 -3.39 -3.53 -0.01
C VAL A 83 -2.61 -4.65 -0.69
N LYS A 84 -2.77 -4.74 -2.01
CA LYS A 84 -1.98 -5.61 -2.88
C LYS A 84 -0.90 -4.76 -3.53
N ASN A 85 0.35 -5.13 -3.33
CA ASN A 85 1.50 -4.39 -3.87
C ASN A 85 2.23 -5.21 -4.91
N ARG A 86 3.03 -4.54 -5.73
CA ARG A 86 3.82 -5.14 -6.80
C ARG A 86 5.31 -5.04 -6.48
N CYS A 87 6.01 -6.17 -6.57
CA CYS A 87 7.47 -6.22 -6.48
C CYS A 87 8.12 -5.74 -7.78
N LYS A 88 9.41 -5.43 -7.71
CA LYS A 88 10.18 -5.00 -8.89
C LYS A 88 10.07 -6.00 -10.04
N ASN A 89 10.10 -7.31 -9.74
CA ASN A 89 10.02 -8.36 -10.76
C ASN A 89 8.60 -8.65 -11.27
N GLY A 90 7.58 -8.01 -10.72
CA GLY A 90 6.20 -8.22 -11.10
C GLY A 90 5.39 -9.15 -10.19
N ASP A 91 6.03 -9.79 -9.23
CA ASP A 91 5.33 -10.57 -8.21
C ASP A 91 4.46 -9.65 -7.37
N HIS A 92 3.51 -10.21 -6.64
CA HIS A 92 2.69 -9.40 -5.73
C HIS A 92 2.84 -9.87 -4.29
N TYR A 93 2.52 -8.99 -3.37
CA TYR A 93 2.42 -9.34 -1.95
C TYR A 93 1.27 -8.55 -1.33
N TRP A 94 0.63 -9.18 -0.36
CA TRP A 94 -0.48 -8.59 0.36
C TRP A 94 -0.03 -8.05 1.71
N VAL A 95 -0.59 -6.93 2.10
CA VAL A 95 -0.29 -6.31 3.39
C VAL A 95 -1.58 -5.82 4.06
N ASP A 96 -1.58 -5.86 5.38
CA ASP A 96 -2.48 -5.11 6.24
C ASP A 96 -1.75 -3.80 6.53
N ALA A 97 -2.21 -2.71 5.93
CA ALA A 97 -1.52 -1.43 5.96
C ALA A 97 -2.16 -0.47 6.96
N TYR A 98 -1.32 0.18 7.76
CA TYR A 98 -1.73 1.24 8.66
C TYR A 98 -0.94 2.50 8.31
N VAL A 99 -1.63 3.55 7.88
CA VAL A 99 -1.01 4.79 7.42
C VAL A 99 -1.41 5.92 8.36
N THR A 100 -0.40 6.63 8.86
CA THR A 100 -0.58 7.66 9.89
C THR A 100 0.05 8.97 9.46
N PRO A 101 -0.67 10.09 9.59
CA PRO A 101 -0.04 11.40 9.40
C PRO A 101 0.91 11.70 10.56
N ILE A 102 2.07 12.31 10.24
CA ILE A 102 3.06 12.71 11.23
C ILE A 102 3.04 14.23 11.34
N MET A 103 2.82 14.69 12.57
CA MET A 103 2.74 16.11 12.88
C MET A 103 4.00 16.55 13.62
N LYS A 104 4.47 17.75 13.32
CA LYS A 104 5.54 18.43 14.08
C LYS A 104 5.09 19.85 14.34
N ASN A 105 5.08 20.24 15.61
CA ASN A 105 4.67 21.60 16.04
C ASN A 105 3.29 21.99 15.48
N GLY A 106 2.36 21.03 15.46
CA GLY A 106 1.00 21.25 14.95
C GLY A 106 0.87 21.24 13.44
N GLU A 107 1.95 21.00 12.70
CA GLU A 107 1.93 20.95 11.24
C GLU A 107 2.11 19.54 10.72
N LEU A 108 1.37 19.20 9.69
CA LEU A 108 1.52 17.94 8.97
C LEU A 108 2.80 17.99 8.13
N VAL A 109 3.74 17.06 8.38
CA VAL A 109 5.05 17.09 7.71
C VAL A 109 5.31 15.87 6.85
N GLU A 110 4.77 14.70 7.19
CA GLU A 110 4.97 13.49 6.41
C GLU A 110 3.91 12.45 6.76
N PHE A 111 3.91 11.33 6.04
CA PHE A 111 3.07 10.19 6.33
C PHE A 111 3.93 8.96 6.59
N GLN A 112 3.52 8.12 7.54
CA GLN A 112 4.19 6.87 7.82
C GLN A 112 3.25 5.71 7.54
N SER A 113 3.76 4.67 6.90
CA SER A 113 3.02 3.44 6.67
C SER A 113 3.74 2.27 7.32
N VAL A 114 3.00 1.53 8.16
CA VAL A 114 3.48 0.29 8.77
C VAL A 114 2.58 -0.83 8.26
N ARG A 115 3.19 -1.89 7.72
CA ARG A 115 2.48 -2.98 7.08
C ARG A 115 2.90 -4.30 7.69
N CYS A 116 1.92 -5.17 7.91
CA CYS A 116 2.12 -6.51 8.45
C CYS A 116 1.53 -7.54 7.51
N GLN A 117 1.96 -8.79 7.66
CA GLN A 117 1.39 -9.89 6.91
C GLN A 117 -0.06 -10.14 7.36
N PRO A 118 -1.04 -10.11 6.43
CA PRO A 118 -2.41 -10.42 6.77
C PRO A 118 -2.65 -11.92 6.86
N ARG A 119 -3.78 -12.31 7.47
CA ARG A 119 -4.23 -13.70 7.45
C ARG A 119 -4.79 -14.04 6.08
N ARG A 120 -4.74 -15.31 5.70
CA ARG A 120 -5.24 -15.74 4.38
C ARG A 120 -6.74 -15.46 4.19
N SER A 121 -7.52 -15.53 5.26
CA SER A 121 -8.95 -15.19 5.19
C SER A 121 -9.17 -13.71 4.83
N GLN A 122 -8.31 -12.84 5.32
CA GLN A 122 -8.35 -11.41 4.99
C GLN A 122 -7.98 -11.18 3.52
N VAL A 123 -6.95 -11.87 3.05
CA VAL A 123 -6.51 -11.78 1.65
C VAL A 123 -7.63 -12.22 0.70
N ARG A 124 -8.25 -13.38 0.99
CA ARG A 124 -9.35 -13.89 0.14
C ARG A 124 -10.51 -12.92 0.07
N ARG A 125 -10.88 -12.34 1.22
CA ARG A 125 -11.97 -11.35 1.27
C ARG A 125 -11.63 -10.11 0.46
N ALA A 126 -10.40 -9.60 0.59
CA ALA A 126 -9.94 -8.43 -0.15
C ALA A 126 -9.88 -8.69 -1.66
N GLU A 127 -9.35 -9.83 -2.07
CA GLU A 127 -9.30 -10.20 -3.49
C GLU A 127 -10.69 -10.18 -4.11
N LYS A 128 -11.66 -10.79 -3.44
CA LYS A 128 -13.04 -10.85 -3.93
C LYS A 128 -13.66 -9.46 -4.00
N ALA A 129 -13.50 -8.66 -2.95
CA ALA A 129 -14.08 -7.32 -2.88
C ALA A 129 -13.47 -6.39 -3.95
N TYR A 130 -12.17 -6.41 -4.10
CA TYR A 130 -11.50 -5.53 -5.06
C TYR A 130 -11.74 -5.94 -6.51
N ALA A 131 -11.82 -7.24 -6.76
CA ALA A 131 -12.19 -7.73 -8.09
C ALA A 131 -13.62 -7.30 -8.46
N ALA A 132 -14.55 -7.39 -7.51
CA ALA A 132 -15.93 -6.94 -7.72
C ALA A 132 -15.97 -5.42 -7.92
N TRP A 133 -15.20 -4.67 -7.16
CA TRP A 133 -15.11 -3.22 -7.30
C TRP A 133 -14.61 -2.84 -8.69
N ASN A 134 -13.54 -3.50 -9.16
CA ASN A 134 -12.99 -3.24 -10.49
C ASN A 134 -13.96 -3.55 -11.62
N ARG A 135 -14.93 -4.46 -11.39
CA ARG A 135 -15.99 -4.75 -12.35
C ARG A 135 -17.20 -3.82 -12.23
N GLY A 136 -17.14 -2.85 -11.30
CA GLY A 136 -18.24 -1.93 -11.06
C GLY A 136 -19.42 -2.54 -10.31
N SER A 137 -19.20 -3.69 -9.64
CA SER A 137 -20.28 -4.43 -8.94
C SER A 137 -20.53 -3.96 -7.51
N LEU A 138 -19.65 -3.10 -6.97
CA LEU A 138 -19.79 -2.58 -5.62
C LEU A 138 -20.39 -1.18 -5.64
N PRO A 139 -20.94 -0.70 -4.50
CA PRO A 139 -21.45 0.66 -4.40
C PRO A 139 -20.40 1.68 -4.77
N ARG A 140 -20.83 2.86 -5.20
CA ARG A 140 -19.93 3.95 -5.61
C ARG A 140 -18.99 4.40 -4.49
N ARG A 141 -19.47 4.34 -3.26
CA ARG A 141 -18.65 4.73 -2.11
C ARG A 141 -17.70 3.59 -1.78
N PHE A 142 -16.41 3.87 -1.90
CA PHE A 142 -15.39 2.91 -1.51
C PHE A 142 -15.27 2.85 0.01
N LEU A 143 -15.26 1.64 0.53
CA LEU A 143 -14.92 1.36 1.92
C LEU A 143 -13.74 0.39 1.90
N ALA A 144 -12.63 0.78 2.50
CA ALA A 144 -11.45 -0.08 2.57
C ALA A 144 -11.82 -1.42 3.20
N VAL A 145 -11.31 -2.51 2.63
CA VAL A 145 -11.58 -3.84 3.18
C VAL A 145 -10.84 -3.97 4.50
N ALA A 146 -11.62 -4.17 5.58
CA ALA A 146 -11.06 -4.31 6.92
C ALA A 146 -10.19 -5.58 7.01
N PRO A 147 -9.10 -5.50 7.74
CA PRO A 147 -8.22 -6.64 7.99
C PRO A 147 -8.90 -7.75 8.77
#